data_bf06aada7eb26aaff6365724654272af
#
_entry.id   bf06aada7eb26aaff6365724654272af
#
_cell.length_a   1.000
_cell.length_b   1.000
_cell.length_c   1.000
_cell.angle_alpha   90.00
_cell.angle_beta   90.00
_cell.angle_gamma   90.00
#
_symmetry.space_group_name_H-M   'P 1'
#
loop_
_entity.id
_entity.type
_entity.pdbx_description
1 polymer ?
#
loop_
_entity_poly.entity_id
_entity_poly.type
_entity_poly.pdbx_seq_one_letter_code
_entity_poly.pdbx_strand_id
1 'polypeptide(L)'
;AELGYIEGPKDNETKYGKWSGANFQPWCGSYVNWVADQAGVKIPKTVYTPAGAAAFKKAGQWIDAQLADPEPGDIAYFNFSGVTGICHVGIVAVDNEDGTVICYEGNTTGDGKKGSQRNGGEAAKKLRAYKKNSKGVLISIVGFGRPNYKAGKAVKSSKPASGDKCPTCGQKVK
;
A
#
# COMPACT_ATOMS: atom_id res chain seq x y z
N ALA A 1 -7.37 -2.98 -8.73
CA ALA A 1 -8.41 -4.02 -8.83
C ALA A 1 -8.80 -4.59 -7.46
N GLU A 2 -7.99 -4.39 -6.43
CA GLU A 2 -8.20 -4.99 -5.11
C GLU A 2 -8.92 -4.08 -4.10
N LEU A 3 -9.18 -2.82 -4.46
CA LEU A 3 -9.89 -1.88 -3.59
C LEU A 3 -11.31 -2.36 -3.31
N GLY A 4 -11.75 -2.25 -2.06
CA GLY A 4 -13.04 -2.73 -1.59
C GLY A 4 -13.04 -4.22 -1.19
N TYR A 5 -11.88 -4.93 -1.27
CA TYR A 5 -11.79 -6.26 -0.69
C TYR A 5 -11.99 -6.19 0.81
N ILE A 6 -12.84 -7.06 1.32
CA ILE A 6 -13.13 -7.21 2.76
C ILE A 6 -12.67 -8.60 3.20
N GLU A 7 -12.05 -8.69 4.37
CA GLU A 7 -11.65 -9.97 4.95
C GLU A 7 -12.86 -10.87 5.21
N GLY A 8 -12.60 -12.16 5.35
CA GLY A 8 -13.63 -13.15 5.58
C GLY A 8 -14.28 -13.05 6.97
N PRO A 9 -15.22 -13.96 7.28
CA PRO A 9 -16.00 -13.90 8.53
C PRO A 9 -15.16 -14.09 9.80
N LYS A 10 -13.97 -14.64 9.66
CA LYS A 10 -13.00 -14.73 10.77
C LYS A 10 -12.00 -13.60 10.63
N ASP A 11 -11.66 -12.96 11.74
CA ASP A 11 -10.70 -11.86 11.81
C ASP A 11 -9.39 -12.20 11.07
N ASN A 12 -8.96 -11.30 10.21
CA ASN A 12 -7.76 -11.45 9.37
C ASN A 12 -7.77 -12.68 8.40
N GLU A 13 -8.92 -13.27 8.10
CA GLU A 13 -9.02 -14.32 7.10
C GLU A 13 -9.01 -13.73 5.69
N THR A 14 -7.91 -13.91 4.93
CA THR A 14 -7.78 -13.28 3.61
C THR A 14 -7.08 -14.19 2.60
N LYS A 15 -7.34 -13.94 1.31
CA LYS A 15 -6.57 -14.57 0.23
C LYS A 15 -5.09 -14.18 0.29
N TYR A 16 -4.78 -12.96 0.75
CA TYR A 16 -3.40 -12.47 0.88
C TYR A 16 -2.65 -13.18 2.00
N GLY A 17 -3.31 -13.38 3.14
CA GLY A 17 -2.77 -14.15 4.27
C GLY A 17 -2.58 -15.62 3.89
N LYS A 18 -3.54 -16.23 3.21
CA LYS A 18 -3.42 -17.61 2.67
C LYS A 18 -2.23 -17.74 1.72
N TRP A 19 -2.09 -16.81 0.77
CA TRP A 19 -0.99 -16.79 -0.19
C TRP A 19 0.38 -16.63 0.47
N SER A 20 0.51 -15.74 1.46
CA SER A 20 1.78 -15.46 2.16
C SER A 20 2.15 -16.48 3.22
N GLY A 21 1.25 -17.41 3.56
CA GLY A 21 1.40 -18.36 4.68
C GLY A 21 1.18 -17.72 6.06
N ALA A 22 0.52 -16.56 6.13
CA ALA A 22 0.25 -15.80 7.37
C ALA A 22 -1.26 -15.48 7.50
N ASN A 23 -2.13 -16.46 7.20
CA ASN A 23 -3.58 -16.28 7.38
C ASN A 23 -3.94 -16.08 8.85
N PHE A 24 -5.01 -15.33 9.13
CA PHE A 24 -5.45 -14.96 10.47
C PHE A 24 -4.45 -14.05 11.22
N GLN A 25 -3.55 -13.41 10.50
CA GLN A 25 -2.64 -12.39 11.02
C GLN A 25 -2.90 -11.05 10.33
N PRO A 26 -2.53 -9.90 10.93
CA PRO A 26 -2.63 -8.60 10.26
C PRO A 26 -2.01 -8.66 8.86
N TRP A 27 -2.80 -8.32 7.85
CA TRP A 27 -2.49 -8.66 6.46
C TRP A 27 -2.07 -7.49 5.57
N CYS A 28 -1.77 -6.32 6.15
CA CYS A 28 -1.28 -5.17 5.36
C CYS A 28 -0.01 -5.52 4.55
N GLY A 29 0.95 -6.17 5.19
CA GLY A 29 2.17 -6.62 4.52
C GLY A 29 1.95 -7.76 3.52
N SER A 30 1.05 -8.70 3.83
CA SER A 30 0.65 -9.77 2.91
C SER A 30 0.00 -9.20 1.64
N TYR A 31 -0.86 -8.18 1.80
CA TYR A 31 -1.48 -7.46 0.69
C TYR A 31 -0.43 -6.81 -0.23
N VAL A 32 0.50 -6.05 0.34
CA VAL A 32 1.55 -5.36 -0.42
C VAL A 32 2.44 -6.36 -1.17
N ASN A 33 2.88 -7.45 -0.52
CA ASN A 33 3.67 -8.47 -1.18
C ASN A 33 2.90 -9.19 -2.29
N TRP A 34 1.62 -9.49 -2.07
CA TRP A 34 0.76 -10.12 -3.08
C TRP A 34 0.58 -9.21 -4.30
N VAL A 35 0.29 -7.91 -4.10
CA VAL A 35 0.14 -6.94 -5.19
C VAL A 35 1.43 -6.82 -6.00
N ALA A 36 2.59 -6.74 -5.32
CA ALA A 36 3.88 -6.70 -5.98
C ALA A 36 4.15 -7.96 -6.82
N ASP A 37 3.84 -9.14 -6.28
CA ASP A 37 3.98 -10.43 -6.98
C ASP A 37 3.10 -10.48 -8.24
N GLN A 38 1.82 -10.10 -8.12
CA GLN A 38 0.91 -10.04 -9.28
C GLN A 38 1.37 -9.03 -10.37
N ALA A 39 2.09 -8.00 -9.96
CA ALA A 39 2.70 -7.03 -10.87
C ALA A 39 4.07 -7.47 -11.42
N GLY A 40 4.59 -8.61 -11.00
CA GLY A 40 5.92 -9.09 -11.35
C GLY A 40 7.06 -8.25 -10.76
N VAL A 41 6.79 -7.48 -9.70
CA VAL A 41 7.74 -6.61 -9.02
C VAL A 41 8.32 -7.32 -7.80
N LYS A 42 9.65 -7.45 -7.76
CA LYS A 42 10.33 -8.03 -6.61
C LYS A 42 10.52 -6.99 -5.51
N ILE A 43 9.97 -7.27 -4.34
CA ILE A 43 10.19 -6.49 -3.11
C ILE A 43 10.62 -7.40 -1.95
N PRO A 44 11.27 -6.87 -0.92
CA PRO A 44 11.52 -7.62 0.32
C PRO A 44 10.22 -8.17 0.92
N LYS A 45 10.31 -9.31 1.62
CA LYS A 45 9.17 -9.87 2.35
C LYS A 45 8.75 -8.90 3.47
N THR A 46 7.54 -8.33 3.35
CA THR A 46 7.03 -7.24 4.18
C THR A 46 5.83 -7.66 5.06
N VAL A 47 5.54 -8.97 5.11
CA VAL A 47 4.47 -9.54 5.96
C VAL A 47 4.63 -9.11 7.41
N TYR A 48 5.87 -9.10 7.94
CA TYR A 48 6.22 -8.40 9.18
C TYR A 48 6.84 -7.05 8.82
N THR A 49 6.09 -5.97 9.01
CA THR A 49 6.42 -4.64 8.47
C THR A 49 7.77 -4.08 8.94
N PRO A 50 8.20 -4.22 10.22
CA PRO A 50 9.53 -3.78 10.62
C PRO A 50 10.67 -4.51 9.88
N ALA A 51 10.52 -5.81 9.63
CA ALA A 51 11.53 -6.59 8.89
C ALA A 51 11.58 -6.17 7.42
N GLY A 52 10.44 -5.88 6.79
CA GLY A 52 10.36 -5.34 5.43
C GLY A 52 11.10 -4.02 5.30
N ALA A 53 10.87 -3.08 6.20
CA ALA A 53 11.57 -1.79 6.25
C ALA A 53 13.10 -1.98 6.43
N ALA A 54 13.51 -2.85 7.36
CA ALA A 54 14.91 -3.16 7.58
C ALA A 54 15.58 -3.76 6.33
N ALA A 55 14.86 -4.60 5.59
CA ALA A 55 15.37 -5.19 4.35
C ALA A 55 15.53 -4.15 3.23
N PHE A 56 14.61 -3.19 3.08
CA PHE A 56 14.78 -2.06 2.16
C PHE A 56 15.98 -1.19 2.54
N LYS A 57 16.16 -0.91 3.84
CA LYS A 57 17.35 -0.19 4.36
C LYS A 57 18.64 -0.92 4.01
N LYS A 58 18.70 -2.22 4.27
CA LYS A 58 19.87 -3.07 3.95
C LYS A 58 20.18 -3.10 2.46
N ALA A 59 19.15 -3.04 1.60
CA ALA A 59 19.30 -3.01 0.15
C ALA A 59 19.69 -1.63 -0.42
N GLY A 60 19.80 -0.58 0.41
CA GLY A 60 20.02 0.79 -0.05
C GLY A 60 18.83 1.37 -0.83
N GLN A 61 17.66 0.82 -0.62
CA GLN A 61 16.40 1.18 -1.29
C GLN A 61 15.39 1.88 -0.36
N TRP A 62 15.87 2.43 0.75
CA TRP A 62 15.07 3.16 1.72
C TRP A 62 15.28 4.67 1.59
N ILE A 63 14.21 5.42 1.70
CA ILE A 63 14.20 6.88 1.73
C ILE A 63 13.44 7.33 2.98
N ASP A 64 14.09 8.10 3.85
CA ASP A 64 13.42 8.67 5.02
C ASP A 64 12.36 9.69 4.60
N ALA A 65 11.22 9.71 5.27
CA ALA A 65 10.07 10.52 4.89
C ALA A 65 10.39 12.01 4.72
N GLN A 66 11.28 12.56 5.57
CA GLN A 66 11.63 13.97 5.52
C GLN A 66 12.47 14.33 4.28
N LEU A 67 13.18 13.38 3.71
CA LEU A 67 14.03 13.53 2.52
C LEU A 67 13.34 13.03 1.25
N ALA A 68 12.15 12.43 1.41
CA ALA A 68 11.48 11.74 0.31
C ALA A 68 10.87 12.71 -0.70
N ASP A 69 10.92 12.27 -1.95
CA ASP A 69 10.12 12.68 -3.09
C ASP A 69 9.41 11.39 -3.56
N PRO A 70 8.21 11.09 -3.01
CA PRO A 70 7.57 9.80 -3.21
C PRO A 70 7.11 9.62 -4.65
N GLU A 71 7.31 8.42 -5.18
CA GLU A 71 6.84 8.04 -6.51
C GLU A 71 5.75 6.98 -6.44
N PRO A 72 4.81 6.95 -7.42
CA PRO A 72 3.85 5.86 -7.55
C PRO A 72 4.58 4.50 -7.57
N GLY A 73 4.14 3.60 -6.69
CA GLY A 73 4.76 2.29 -6.50
C GLY A 73 5.74 2.20 -5.33
N ASP A 74 6.18 3.32 -4.75
CA ASP A 74 6.94 3.26 -3.50
C ASP A 74 6.12 2.56 -2.40
N ILE A 75 6.80 1.83 -1.55
CA ILE A 75 6.20 1.13 -0.41
C ILE A 75 6.30 2.01 0.82
N ALA A 76 5.19 2.61 1.23
CA ALA A 76 5.10 3.50 2.38
C ALA A 76 5.01 2.71 3.69
N TYR A 77 5.84 3.05 4.67
CA TYR A 77 5.86 2.45 6.00
C TYR A 77 5.38 3.45 7.05
N PHE A 78 4.50 2.98 7.93
CA PHE A 78 3.78 3.84 8.87
C PHE A 78 4.12 3.54 10.32
N ASN A 79 4.15 4.60 11.12
CA ASN A 79 4.07 4.56 12.57
C ASN A 79 2.84 5.38 12.98
N PHE A 80 1.79 4.72 13.44
CA PHE A 80 0.61 5.40 13.94
C PHE A 80 0.77 5.77 15.43
N SER A 81 0.15 6.89 15.84
CA SER A 81 0.14 7.34 17.22
C SER A 81 -0.29 6.22 18.19
N GLY A 82 0.42 6.12 19.32
CA GLY A 82 0.17 5.09 20.33
C GLY A 82 0.78 3.72 20.02
N VAL A 83 1.55 3.61 18.94
CA VAL A 83 2.27 2.36 18.58
C VAL A 83 3.78 2.61 18.54
N THR A 84 4.55 1.72 19.12
CA THR A 84 6.01 1.80 19.07
C THR A 84 6.52 1.18 17.75
N GLY A 85 7.24 1.98 16.96
CA GLY A 85 7.88 1.53 15.73
C GLY A 85 6.92 1.37 14.53
N ILE A 86 7.41 0.80 13.46
CA ILE A 86 6.67 0.58 12.21
C ILE A 86 5.59 -0.49 12.43
N CYS A 87 4.34 -0.15 12.13
CA CYS A 87 3.19 -1.01 12.43
C CYS A 87 2.25 -1.23 11.24
N HIS A 88 2.47 -0.58 10.11
CA HIS A 88 1.61 -0.68 8.93
C HIS A 88 2.40 -0.39 7.65
N VAL A 89 1.83 -0.77 6.50
CA VAL A 89 2.45 -0.59 5.18
C VAL A 89 1.37 -0.44 4.11
N GLY A 90 1.68 0.36 3.08
CA GLY A 90 0.84 0.55 1.90
C GLY A 90 1.69 0.83 0.67
N ILE A 91 1.03 1.00 -0.48
CA ILE A 91 1.65 1.31 -1.77
C ILE A 91 1.25 2.73 -2.16
N VAL A 92 2.23 3.58 -2.46
CA VAL A 92 1.97 4.93 -2.97
C VAL A 92 1.31 4.84 -4.34
N ALA A 93 0.18 5.51 -4.50
CA ALA A 93 -0.51 5.64 -5.77
C ALA A 93 -0.27 7.02 -6.42
N VAL A 94 -0.24 8.06 -5.60
CA VAL A 94 -0.06 9.46 -6.05
C VAL A 94 0.70 10.22 -4.97
N ASP A 95 1.70 11.00 -5.33
CA ASP A 95 2.19 12.11 -4.52
C ASP A 95 1.36 13.36 -4.87
N ASN A 96 0.85 14.04 -3.85
CA ASN A 96 0.09 15.28 -4.01
C ASN A 96 0.99 16.52 -4.00
N GLU A 97 2.31 16.37 -3.86
CA GLU A 97 3.32 17.45 -3.81
C GLU A 97 3.08 18.48 -2.69
N ASP A 98 2.27 18.13 -1.70
CA ASP A 98 1.89 18.98 -0.56
C ASP A 98 2.24 18.37 0.81
N GLY A 99 3.10 17.35 0.82
CA GLY A 99 3.46 16.59 2.01
C GLY A 99 2.50 15.43 2.31
N THR A 100 1.54 15.19 1.41
CA THR A 100 0.61 14.06 1.49
C THR A 100 0.70 13.17 0.25
N VAL A 101 0.36 11.91 0.42
CA VAL A 101 0.26 10.90 -0.65
C VAL A 101 -1.08 10.19 -0.58
N ILE A 102 -1.52 9.67 -1.70
CA ILE A 102 -2.58 8.64 -1.75
C ILE A 102 -1.90 7.28 -1.71
N CYS A 103 -2.30 6.44 -0.75
CA CYS A 103 -1.84 5.06 -0.62
C CYS A 103 -2.98 4.07 -0.88
N TYR A 104 -2.62 2.90 -1.41
CA TYR A 104 -3.44 1.69 -1.38
C TYR A 104 -2.97 0.81 -0.23
N GLU A 105 -3.87 0.48 0.68
CA GLU A 105 -3.57 -0.22 1.93
C GLU A 105 -4.49 -1.42 2.11
N GLY A 106 -3.93 -2.52 2.60
CA GLY A 106 -4.70 -3.66 3.10
C GLY A 106 -4.83 -3.59 4.63
N ASN A 107 -5.85 -4.24 5.17
CA ASN A 107 -6.13 -4.29 6.61
C ASN A 107 -6.31 -2.91 7.27
N THR A 108 -6.93 -2.00 6.56
CA THR A 108 -7.26 -0.66 7.04
C THR A 108 -8.78 -0.47 7.05
N THR A 109 -9.24 0.65 7.58
CA THR A 109 -10.65 1.03 7.50
C THR A 109 -10.85 2.00 6.37
N GLY A 110 -11.84 1.75 5.52
CA GLY A 110 -12.21 2.62 4.40
C GLY A 110 -12.58 4.03 4.82
N ASP A 111 -12.53 4.99 3.90
CA ASP A 111 -12.85 6.38 4.18
C ASP A 111 -14.32 6.55 4.58
N GLY A 112 -14.56 7.46 5.52
CA GLY A 112 -15.89 7.71 6.09
C GLY A 112 -16.35 6.68 7.12
N LYS A 113 -15.61 5.59 7.35
CA LYS A 113 -15.89 4.58 8.36
C LYS A 113 -15.06 4.82 9.62
N LYS A 114 -15.63 4.49 10.78
CA LYS A 114 -14.87 4.42 12.06
C LYS A 114 -14.23 3.05 12.18
N GLY A 115 -12.96 3.00 12.56
CA GLY A 115 -12.26 1.73 12.75
C GLY A 115 -10.75 1.88 12.81
N SER A 116 -10.09 0.74 12.90
CA SER A 116 -8.63 0.67 12.98
C SER A 116 -7.97 1.02 11.66
N GLN A 117 -6.89 1.78 11.70
CA GLN A 117 -6.09 2.10 10.52
C GLN A 117 -5.02 1.04 10.22
N ARG A 118 -4.89 0.01 11.05
CA ARG A 118 -3.93 -1.10 10.91
C ARG A 118 -4.51 -2.49 11.15
N ASN A 119 -5.79 -2.58 11.49
CA ASN A 119 -6.57 -3.83 11.60
C ASN A 119 -8.05 -3.49 11.35
N GLY A 120 -8.34 -2.98 10.16
CA GLY A 120 -9.67 -2.51 9.76
C GLY A 120 -10.41 -3.44 8.82
N GLY A 121 -9.77 -4.54 8.41
CA GLY A 121 -10.40 -5.60 7.63
C GLY A 121 -10.67 -5.28 6.16
N GLU A 122 -10.22 -4.15 5.63
CA GLU A 122 -10.55 -3.70 4.26
C GLU A 122 -9.29 -3.33 3.48
N ALA A 123 -9.31 -3.53 2.15
CA ALA A 123 -8.37 -2.92 1.23
C ALA A 123 -8.92 -1.60 0.73
N ALA A 124 -8.28 -0.49 1.08
CA ALA A 124 -8.80 0.84 0.83
C ALA A 124 -7.76 1.82 0.27
N LYS A 125 -8.26 2.88 -0.37
CA LYS A 125 -7.50 4.06 -0.76
C LYS A 125 -7.49 5.04 0.40
N LYS A 126 -6.30 5.54 0.79
CA LYS A 126 -6.13 6.41 1.98
C LYS A 126 -5.28 7.63 1.65
N LEU A 127 -5.69 8.80 2.17
CA LEU A 127 -4.84 9.98 2.22
C LEU A 127 -3.92 9.88 3.45
N ARG A 128 -2.60 10.01 3.24
CA ARG A 128 -1.58 9.89 4.29
C ARG A 128 -0.58 11.05 4.19
N ALA A 129 0.00 11.43 5.32
CA ALA A 129 1.02 12.47 5.35
C ALA A 129 2.41 11.90 5.69
N TYR A 130 3.42 12.39 4.99
CA TYR A 130 4.83 12.12 5.23
C TYR A 130 5.61 13.37 5.66
N LYS A 131 5.04 14.56 5.40
CA LYS A 131 5.56 15.87 5.84
C LYS A 131 4.44 16.74 6.38
N LYS A 132 4.80 17.89 6.97
CA LYS A 132 3.84 18.92 7.35
C LYS A 132 3.04 19.36 6.12
N ASN A 133 1.74 19.46 6.25
CA ASN A 133 0.83 19.76 5.15
C ASN A 133 -0.28 20.72 5.59
N SER A 134 -0.84 21.45 4.62
CA SER A 134 -1.92 22.43 4.84
C SER A 134 -3.28 21.78 5.13
N LYS A 135 -3.44 20.49 4.82
CA LYS A 135 -4.70 19.74 5.01
C LYS A 135 -4.90 19.26 6.45
N GLY A 136 -3.92 19.44 7.34
CA GLY A 136 -3.99 18.99 8.72
C GLY A 136 -3.96 17.46 8.88
N VAL A 137 -3.54 16.72 7.85
CA VAL A 137 -3.37 15.27 7.93
C VAL A 137 -2.20 14.96 8.84
N LEU A 138 -2.42 14.10 9.85
CA LEU A 138 -1.37 13.69 10.78
C LEU A 138 -0.26 12.93 10.05
N ILE A 139 0.99 13.33 10.32
CA ILE A 139 2.16 12.65 9.78
C ILE A 139 2.21 11.23 10.37
N SER A 140 2.21 10.23 9.52
CA SER A 140 2.25 8.83 9.91
C SER A 140 3.26 8.00 9.11
N ILE A 141 3.71 8.49 7.96
CA ILE A 141 4.72 7.81 7.17
C ILE A 141 6.11 8.18 7.70
N VAL A 142 6.93 7.16 7.96
CA VAL A 142 8.30 7.31 8.48
C VAL A 142 9.35 7.14 7.40
N GLY A 143 9.01 6.51 6.28
CA GLY A 143 9.89 6.35 5.14
C GLY A 143 9.27 5.46 4.07
N PHE A 144 9.99 5.34 2.96
CA PHE A 144 9.57 4.63 1.76
C PHE A 144 10.65 3.62 1.34
N GLY A 145 10.20 2.43 0.97
CA GLY A 145 11.01 1.48 0.24
C GLY A 145 10.76 1.65 -1.25
N ARG A 146 11.78 1.95 -2.05
CA ARG A 146 11.66 2.08 -3.50
C ARG A 146 12.08 0.80 -4.20
N PRO A 147 11.15 0.04 -4.80
CA PRO A 147 11.50 -1.16 -5.56
C PRO A 147 12.36 -0.85 -6.77
N ASN A 148 13.24 -1.78 -7.15
CA ASN A 148 13.99 -1.65 -8.40
C ASN A 148 13.13 -2.09 -9.59
N TYR A 149 12.35 -1.19 -10.16
CA TYR A 149 11.47 -1.46 -11.29
C TYR A 149 12.22 -1.82 -12.58
N LYS A 150 13.52 -1.47 -12.72
CA LYS A 150 14.33 -1.79 -13.90
C LYS A 150 14.73 -3.27 -13.93
N ALA A 151 14.65 -3.97 -12.80
CA ALA A 151 14.98 -5.40 -12.70
C ALA A 151 13.80 -6.33 -13.06
N GLY A 152 12.58 -5.81 -13.16
CA GLY A 152 11.38 -6.54 -13.58
C GLY A 152 11.14 -6.39 -15.08
N LYS A 153 10.70 -7.45 -15.78
CA LYS A 153 10.15 -7.30 -17.13
C LYS A 153 8.95 -6.35 -17.02
N ALA A 154 8.96 -5.27 -17.79
CA ALA A 154 7.83 -4.37 -17.89
C ALA A 154 6.59 -5.20 -18.26
N VAL A 155 5.65 -5.34 -17.33
CA VAL A 155 4.31 -5.81 -17.67
C VAL A 155 3.75 -4.73 -18.58
N LYS A 156 3.56 -5.03 -19.86
CA LYS A 156 2.90 -4.14 -20.81
C LYS A 156 1.53 -3.83 -20.19
N SER A 157 1.35 -2.62 -19.70
CA SER A 157 0.01 -2.13 -19.35
C SER A 157 -0.79 -2.22 -20.64
N SER A 158 -1.71 -3.15 -20.73
CA SER A 158 -2.73 -3.14 -21.77
C SER A 158 -3.61 -1.93 -21.49
N LYS A 159 -3.27 -0.82 -22.15
CA LYS A 159 -4.19 0.32 -22.24
C LYS A 159 -5.49 -0.27 -22.79
N PRO A 160 -6.65 -0.08 -22.12
CA PRO A 160 -7.91 -0.54 -22.71
C PRO A 160 -8.01 0.13 -24.08
N ALA A 161 -8.29 -0.65 -25.11
CA ALA A 161 -8.49 -0.12 -26.46
C ALA A 161 -9.62 0.91 -26.40
N SER A 162 -9.40 2.07 -27.03
CA SER A 162 -10.42 3.12 -27.11
C SER A 162 -11.67 2.52 -27.79
N GLY A 163 -12.71 2.29 -27.03
CA GLY A 163 -13.95 1.68 -27.52
C GLY A 163 -14.58 0.64 -26.59
N ASP A 164 -13.84 0.12 -25.61
CA ASP A 164 -14.39 -0.85 -24.67
C ASP A 164 -15.32 -0.18 -23.66
N LYS A 165 -16.46 -0.83 -23.40
CA LYS A 165 -17.40 -0.40 -22.38
C LYS A 165 -16.88 -0.78 -21.00
N CYS A 166 -16.96 0.14 -20.03
CA CYS A 166 -16.65 -0.15 -18.63
C CYS A 166 -17.51 -1.36 -18.17
N PRO A 167 -16.90 -2.45 -17.68
CA PRO A 167 -17.66 -3.64 -17.27
C PRO A 167 -18.57 -3.40 -16.05
N THR A 168 -18.39 -2.27 -15.34
CA THR A 168 -19.17 -1.95 -14.13
C THR A 168 -20.29 -0.96 -14.37
N CYS A 169 -20.19 -0.06 -15.38
CA CYS A 169 -21.18 0.98 -15.62
C CYS A 169 -21.67 1.07 -17.08
N GLY A 170 -21.09 0.28 -18.01
CA GLY A 170 -21.52 0.21 -19.42
C GLY A 170 -21.18 1.44 -20.28
N GLN A 171 -20.53 2.47 -19.75
CA GLN A 171 -20.15 3.69 -20.49
C GLN A 171 -18.87 3.48 -21.31
N LYS A 172 -18.84 4.06 -22.53
CA LYS A 172 -17.63 4.08 -23.35
C LYS A 172 -16.54 4.93 -22.70
N VAL A 173 -15.34 4.39 -22.58
CA VAL A 173 -14.17 5.12 -22.13
C VAL A 173 -13.74 6.05 -23.29
N LYS A 174 -13.71 7.36 -23.01
CA LYS A 174 -13.23 8.37 -23.97
C LYS A 174 -11.70 8.42 -23.99
#